data_40d2b9c14edff51c8acc3278d08007b2
#
_entry.id   40d2b9c14edff51c8acc3278d08007b2
#
_cell.length_a   1.000
_cell.length_b   1.000
_cell.length_c   1.000
_cell.angle_alpha   90.00
_cell.angle_beta   90.00
_cell.angle_gamma   90.00
#
_symmetry.space_group_name_H-M   'P 1'
#
loop_
_entity.id
_entity.type
_entity.pdbx_description
1 polymer ?
#
loop_
_entity_poly.entity_id
_entity_poly.type
_entity_poly.pdbx_seq_one_letter_code
_entity_poly.pdbx_strand_id
1 'polypeptide(L)'
;MSSKIKNGISYDKNGWKYVSIKGKPKERGYAYGFLCAKEFKEIQISLAFIMMESFGMPWDYFIKEINDDFKEMTKREFIEFYEEMEGIADGCNAGGCKTNIDEIIAWNFYMSLPYWYSTKSENSTPKEGGGAKDRCSAFMAVGDWSKDGKIVCAHNSFVEFQDGQFLNVVLDLNPDKGHRFIMQTSPCSIWSGSDFFVTAKGIIGTETTIGGFYPYEKKFPIGYRIRKAMQYGNTLDEYCEILLHENSGDYANSWLFGDINTNEILRIELGLKYHNIERTKNGFFIGFNAPYDFRIRNLEVNNSGFYDIRRHQGARLVRLGDLMDEHKGKIDIDIAKKIISDHYDVYLEKDNNPCSRTVCSHYDLDAREYMSDPSRPKPFAPRGAIDGAVCDTNLAKKMTIDFRWGSSCGTAFKSSDFIKKHRQYEIFAPYIKDRPSEPWTEFTIDDSYSKGTTKSKGKFRLTKKGKKNDKTKTMKHKEDKEDKEDKEEI
;
A
#
# COMPACT_ATOMS: atom_id res chain seq x y z
N MET A 1 -6.63 -24.29 -1.88
CA MET A 1 -5.89 -25.09 -2.91
C MET A 1 -4.84 -24.21 -3.54
N SER A 2 -3.66 -24.74 -3.91
CA SER A 2 -2.67 -23.96 -4.63
C SER A 2 -2.95 -23.95 -6.13
N SER A 3 -2.86 -22.80 -6.77
CA SER A 3 -2.93 -22.64 -8.22
C SER A 3 -1.56 -22.28 -8.77
N LYS A 4 -1.18 -22.84 -9.92
CA LYS A 4 0.13 -22.61 -10.54
C LYS A 4 -0.02 -22.37 -12.03
N ILE A 5 0.66 -21.34 -12.51
CA ILE A 5 0.76 -20.99 -13.93
C ILE A 5 2.22 -20.61 -14.25
N LYS A 6 2.55 -20.45 -15.53
CA LYS A 6 3.85 -19.88 -15.92
C LYS A 6 3.99 -18.50 -15.25
N ASN A 7 5.12 -18.25 -14.59
CA ASN A 7 5.46 -17.01 -13.89
C ASN A 7 4.60 -16.67 -12.64
N GLY A 8 3.76 -17.61 -12.15
CA GLY A 8 2.98 -17.31 -10.94
C GLY A 8 2.47 -18.54 -10.20
N ILE A 9 2.31 -18.37 -8.90
CA ILE A 9 1.64 -19.31 -7.99
C ILE A 9 0.72 -18.54 -7.04
N SER A 10 -0.34 -19.17 -6.56
CA SER A 10 -1.16 -18.65 -5.48
C SER A 10 -1.69 -19.75 -4.57
N TYR A 11 -1.95 -19.41 -3.32
CA TYR A 11 -2.64 -20.24 -2.35
C TYR A 11 -3.37 -19.37 -1.32
N ASP A 12 -4.39 -19.94 -0.68
CA ASP A 12 -5.13 -19.28 0.39
C ASP A 12 -4.63 -19.78 1.75
N LYS A 13 -4.46 -18.86 2.72
CA LYS A 13 -4.05 -19.16 4.08
C LYS A 13 -4.61 -18.13 5.05
N ASN A 14 -5.41 -18.58 6.02
CA ASN A 14 -5.94 -17.73 7.10
C ASN A 14 -6.57 -16.42 6.58
N GLY A 15 -7.49 -16.53 5.62
CA GLY A 15 -8.20 -15.39 5.02
C GLY A 15 -7.41 -14.59 3.99
N TRP A 16 -6.10 -14.82 3.87
CA TRP A 16 -5.24 -14.20 2.87
C TRP A 16 -5.11 -15.02 1.61
N LYS A 17 -5.05 -14.36 0.48
CA LYS A 17 -4.60 -14.93 -0.79
C LYS A 17 -3.14 -14.52 -1.02
N TYR A 18 -2.24 -15.47 -0.87
CA TYR A 18 -0.85 -15.27 -1.25
C TYR A 18 -0.69 -15.48 -2.76
N VAL A 19 -0.01 -14.54 -3.41
CA VAL A 19 0.30 -14.58 -4.84
C VAL A 19 1.77 -14.24 -5.01
N SER A 20 2.53 -15.13 -5.67
CA SER A 20 3.90 -14.83 -6.07
C SER A 20 4.00 -14.82 -7.59
N ILE A 21 4.51 -13.72 -8.16
CA ILE A 21 4.64 -13.51 -9.61
C ILE A 21 6.04 -13.01 -9.97
N LYS A 22 6.46 -13.29 -11.22
CA LYS A 22 7.79 -12.89 -11.68
C LYS A 22 7.88 -12.65 -13.18
N GLY A 23 8.95 -11.99 -13.59
CA GLY A 23 9.34 -11.83 -14.99
C GLY A 23 9.01 -10.48 -15.58
N LYS A 24 8.94 -10.42 -16.91
CA LYS A 24 8.66 -9.19 -17.67
C LYS A 24 7.27 -8.66 -17.36
N PRO A 25 7.01 -7.36 -17.55
CA PRO A 25 5.76 -6.71 -17.15
C PRO A 25 4.52 -7.47 -17.62
N LYS A 26 4.39 -7.71 -18.93
CA LYS A 26 3.21 -8.41 -19.48
C LYS A 26 3.09 -9.86 -18.99
N GLU A 27 4.21 -10.57 -18.80
CA GLU A 27 4.21 -11.96 -18.32
C GLU A 27 3.78 -12.08 -16.86
N ARG A 28 4.32 -11.21 -15.97
CA ARG A 28 3.93 -11.19 -14.56
C ARG A 28 2.52 -10.68 -14.38
N GLY A 29 2.11 -9.67 -15.16
CA GLY A 29 0.74 -9.18 -15.20
C GLY A 29 -0.25 -10.26 -15.60
N TYR A 30 0.03 -11.02 -16.64
CA TYR A 30 -0.81 -12.14 -17.06
C TYR A 30 -0.98 -13.19 -15.94
N ALA A 31 0.12 -13.55 -15.29
CA ALA A 31 0.06 -14.47 -14.16
C ALA A 31 -0.80 -13.94 -13.01
N TYR A 32 -0.65 -12.64 -12.67
CA TYR A 32 -1.42 -12.00 -11.62
C TYR A 32 -2.91 -11.97 -11.94
N GLY A 33 -3.29 -11.49 -13.13
CA GLY A 33 -4.69 -11.44 -13.57
C GLY A 33 -5.34 -12.83 -13.60
N PHE A 34 -4.65 -13.85 -14.12
CA PHE A 34 -5.16 -15.22 -14.14
C PHE A 34 -5.40 -15.78 -12.73
N LEU A 35 -4.45 -15.57 -11.81
CA LEU A 35 -4.52 -16.08 -10.45
C LEU A 35 -5.55 -15.36 -9.57
N CYS A 36 -5.92 -14.13 -9.93
CA CYS A 36 -6.87 -13.30 -9.21
C CYS A 36 -8.20 -13.07 -9.97
N ALA A 37 -8.42 -13.76 -11.09
CA ALA A 37 -9.59 -13.53 -11.94
C ALA A 37 -10.93 -13.70 -11.20
N LYS A 38 -11.02 -14.70 -10.32
CA LYS A 38 -12.23 -14.94 -9.52
C LYS A 38 -12.52 -13.76 -8.60
N GLU A 39 -11.51 -13.32 -7.85
CA GLU A 39 -11.63 -12.24 -6.89
C GLU A 39 -11.90 -10.90 -7.58
N PHE A 40 -11.27 -10.66 -8.75
CA PHE A 40 -11.53 -9.43 -9.51
C PHE A 40 -12.96 -9.37 -10.04
N LYS A 41 -13.54 -10.49 -10.45
CA LYS A 41 -14.97 -10.55 -10.81
C LYS A 41 -15.89 -10.18 -9.64
N GLU A 42 -15.54 -10.54 -8.41
CA GLU A 42 -16.28 -10.14 -7.21
C GLU A 42 -16.14 -8.63 -6.95
N ILE A 43 -14.94 -8.07 -7.20
CA ILE A 43 -14.69 -6.61 -7.14
C ILE A 43 -15.58 -5.87 -8.14
N GLN A 44 -15.68 -6.31 -9.40
CA GLN A 44 -16.52 -5.69 -10.42
C GLN A 44 -17.99 -5.58 -9.97
N ILE A 45 -18.52 -6.64 -9.35
CA ILE A 45 -19.88 -6.64 -8.79
C ILE A 45 -20.03 -5.60 -7.68
N SER A 46 -19.06 -5.53 -6.77
CA SER A 46 -19.07 -4.57 -5.66
C SER A 46 -18.88 -3.13 -6.13
N LEU A 47 -18.01 -2.89 -7.13
CA LEU A 47 -17.76 -1.56 -7.69
C LEU A 47 -19.02 -0.92 -8.28
N ALA A 48 -19.89 -1.70 -8.92
CA ALA A 48 -21.16 -1.19 -9.44
C ALA A 48 -22.01 -0.56 -8.33
N PHE A 49 -22.06 -1.16 -7.15
CA PHE A 49 -22.76 -0.61 -5.99
C PHE A 49 -21.96 0.54 -5.33
N ILE A 50 -20.66 0.35 -5.08
CA ILE A 50 -19.83 1.32 -4.37
C ILE A 50 -19.79 2.67 -5.10
N MET A 51 -19.69 2.67 -6.43
CA MET A 51 -19.64 3.90 -7.23
C MET A 51 -20.97 4.66 -7.18
N MET A 52 -22.09 3.96 -7.30
CA MET A 52 -23.40 4.59 -7.18
C MET A 52 -23.63 5.16 -5.77
N GLU A 53 -23.29 4.41 -4.72
CA GLU A 53 -23.48 4.84 -3.33
C GLU A 53 -22.54 6.00 -2.94
N SER A 54 -21.30 5.99 -3.43
CA SER A 54 -20.28 6.99 -3.03
C SER A 54 -20.32 8.25 -3.89
N PHE A 55 -20.63 8.14 -5.18
CA PHE A 55 -20.48 9.22 -6.17
C PHE A 55 -21.73 9.50 -6.99
N GLY A 56 -22.75 8.62 -6.94
CA GLY A 56 -23.96 8.75 -7.76
C GLY A 56 -23.75 8.49 -9.25
N MET A 57 -22.63 7.85 -9.63
CA MET A 57 -22.24 7.60 -11.01
C MET A 57 -21.88 6.13 -11.22
N PRO A 58 -22.17 5.53 -12.40
CA PRO A 58 -21.84 4.14 -12.70
C PRO A 58 -20.32 3.96 -12.90
N TRP A 59 -19.82 2.72 -12.68
CA TRP A 59 -18.40 2.41 -12.85
C TRP A 59 -17.88 2.67 -14.27
N ASP A 60 -18.68 2.43 -15.30
CA ASP A 60 -18.33 2.71 -16.71
C ASP A 60 -18.00 4.19 -16.97
N TYR A 61 -18.67 5.11 -16.26
CA TYR A 61 -18.32 6.52 -16.31
C TYR A 61 -16.88 6.76 -15.84
N PHE A 62 -16.50 6.16 -14.71
CA PHE A 62 -15.14 6.32 -14.18
C PHE A 62 -14.09 5.65 -15.08
N ILE A 63 -14.39 4.47 -15.64
CA ILE A 63 -13.49 3.82 -16.61
C ILE A 63 -13.20 4.77 -17.76
N LYS A 64 -14.25 5.36 -18.38
CA LYS A 64 -14.08 6.27 -19.51
C LYS A 64 -13.28 7.51 -19.14
N GLU A 65 -13.72 8.25 -18.13
CA GLU A 65 -13.15 9.55 -17.79
C GLU A 65 -11.70 9.46 -17.28
N ILE A 66 -11.36 8.41 -16.51
CA ILE A 66 -9.99 8.16 -16.05
C ILE A 66 -9.08 7.86 -17.24
N ASN A 67 -9.53 7.06 -18.20
CA ASN A 67 -8.71 6.73 -19.36
C ASN A 67 -8.55 7.94 -20.30
N ASP A 68 -9.57 8.77 -20.47
CA ASP A 68 -9.46 10.03 -21.21
C ASP A 68 -8.38 10.95 -20.57
N ASP A 69 -8.27 10.95 -19.25
CA ASP A 69 -7.31 11.78 -18.52
C ASP A 69 -5.91 11.17 -18.41
N PHE A 70 -5.77 9.86 -18.22
CA PHE A 70 -4.52 9.25 -17.74
C PHE A 70 -3.93 8.15 -18.62
N LYS A 71 -4.66 7.55 -19.55
CA LYS A 71 -4.16 6.41 -20.34
C LYS A 71 -2.91 6.75 -21.16
N GLU A 72 -2.93 7.87 -21.88
CA GLU A 72 -1.78 8.27 -22.71
C GLU A 72 -0.58 8.70 -21.85
N MET A 73 -0.81 9.32 -20.71
CA MET A 73 0.26 9.62 -19.74
C MET A 73 0.86 8.32 -19.20
N THR A 74 0.04 7.34 -18.83
CA THR A 74 0.51 6.03 -18.33
C THR A 74 1.37 5.32 -19.36
N LYS A 75 0.98 5.32 -20.64
CA LYS A 75 1.78 4.73 -21.73
C LYS A 75 3.13 5.44 -21.92
N ARG A 76 3.16 6.75 -21.82
CA ARG A 76 4.36 7.53 -22.08
C ARG A 76 5.35 7.48 -20.90
N GLU A 77 4.86 7.68 -19.67
CA GLU A 77 5.71 7.88 -18.50
C GLU A 77 5.92 6.58 -17.68
N PHE A 78 4.99 5.62 -17.80
CA PHE A 78 4.96 4.39 -17.02
C PHE A 78 4.69 3.16 -17.89
N ILE A 79 5.39 3.07 -19.03
CA ILE A 79 5.17 2.00 -20.03
C ILE A 79 5.24 0.61 -19.41
N GLU A 80 6.17 0.38 -18.47
CA GLU A 80 6.30 -0.90 -17.77
C GLU A 80 5.02 -1.25 -16.99
N PHE A 81 4.42 -0.30 -16.29
CA PHE A 81 3.20 -0.52 -15.52
C PHE A 81 1.99 -0.66 -16.46
N TYR A 82 1.98 0.06 -17.57
CA TYR A 82 0.97 -0.13 -18.61
C TYR A 82 0.99 -1.55 -19.18
N GLU A 83 2.17 -2.07 -19.55
CA GLU A 83 2.33 -3.44 -20.05
C GLU A 83 1.95 -4.49 -18.97
N GLU A 84 2.25 -4.23 -17.70
CA GLU A 84 1.84 -5.10 -16.60
C GLU A 84 0.31 -5.12 -16.47
N MET A 85 -0.35 -3.96 -16.51
CA MET A 85 -1.81 -3.86 -16.47
C MET A 85 -2.49 -4.47 -17.71
N GLU A 86 -1.89 -4.34 -18.90
CA GLU A 86 -2.34 -5.03 -20.10
C GLU A 86 -2.27 -6.56 -19.91
N GLY A 87 -1.17 -7.04 -19.35
CA GLY A 87 -1.03 -8.45 -18.96
C GLY A 87 -2.08 -8.89 -17.95
N ILE A 88 -2.39 -8.07 -16.95
CA ILE A 88 -3.44 -8.36 -15.95
C ILE A 88 -4.79 -8.55 -16.64
N ALA A 89 -5.17 -7.66 -17.56
CA ALA A 89 -6.41 -7.78 -18.33
C ALA A 89 -6.47 -9.09 -19.13
N ASP A 90 -5.39 -9.40 -19.84
CA ASP A 90 -5.28 -10.66 -20.63
C ASP A 90 -5.42 -11.89 -19.71
N GLY A 91 -4.75 -11.87 -18.55
CA GLY A 91 -4.80 -12.95 -17.55
C GLY A 91 -6.18 -13.13 -16.93
N CYS A 92 -6.86 -12.04 -16.56
CA CYS A 92 -8.23 -12.06 -16.05
C CYS A 92 -9.18 -12.72 -17.07
N ASN A 93 -9.11 -12.32 -18.35
CA ASN A 93 -9.93 -12.90 -19.39
C ASN A 93 -9.67 -14.41 -19.56
N ALA A 94 -8.41 -14.82 -19.54
CA ALA A 94 -8.05 -16.25 -19.58
C ALA A 94 -8.52 -17.03 -18.34
N GLY A 95 -8.61 -16.36 -17.18
CA GLY A 95 -9.14 -16.90 -15.93
C GLY A 95 -10.67 -16.85 -15.80
N GLY A 96 -11.38 -16.36 -16.83
CA GLY A 96 -12.85 -16.31 -16.87
C GLY A 96 -13.48 -15.04 -16.25
N CYS A 97 -12.70 -13.99 -16.05
CA CYS A 97 -13.16 -12.67 -15.64
C CYS A 97 -13.04 -11.68 -16.82
N LYS A 98 -14.16 -11.33 -17.44
CA LYS A 98 -14.18 -10.41 -18.58
C LYS A 98 -13.78 -9.01 -18.13
N THR A 99 -12.73 -8.46 -18.70
CA THR A 99 -12.22 -7.12 -18.44
C THR A 99 -11.36 -6.62 -19.60
N ASN A 100 -10.87 -5.39 -19.52
CA ASN A 100 -9.95 -4.80 -20.47
C ASN A 100 -8.92 -3.90 -19.74
N ILE A 101 -7.93 -3.42 -20.47
CA ILE A 101 -6.88 -2.56 -19.92
C ILE A 101 -7.45 -1.28 -19.30
N ASP A 102 -8.52 -0.72 -19.88
CA ASP A 102 -9.11 0.53 -19.42
C ASP A 102 -9.74 0.37 -18.03
N GLU A 103 -10.40 -0.77 -17.78
CA GLU A 103 -10.93 -1.09 -16.45
C GLU A 103 -9.80 -1.35 -15.43
N ILE A 104 -8.70 -2.01 -15.83
CA ILE A 104 -7.56 -2.24 -14.93
C ILE A 104 -6.85 -0.93 -14.59
N ILE A 105 -6.70 0.00 -15.54
CA ILE A 105 -6.18 1.34 -15.25
C ILE A 105 -7.09 2.07 -14.25
N ALA A 106 -8.40 2.08 -14.49
CA ALA A 106 -9.36 2.73 -13.59
C ALA A 106 -9.35 2.09 -12.19
N TRP A 107 -9.24 0.77 -12.09
CA TRP A 107 -9.11 0.06 -10.82
C TRP A 107 -7.84 0.47 -10.05
N ASN A 108 -6.71 0.61 -10.74
CA ASN A 108 -5.46 1.06 -10.12
C ASN A 108 -5.45 2.55 -9.76
N PHE A 109 -6.43 3.31 -10.26
CA PHE A 109 -6.68 4.70 -9.89
C PHE A 109 -7.74 4.87 -8.78
N TYR A 110 -8.36 3.78 -8.31
CA TYR A 110 -9.50 3.79 -7.38
C TYR A 110 -9.29 4.66 -6.13
N MET A 111 -8.11 4.60 -5.49
CA MET A 111 -7.80 5.37 -4.29
C MET A 111 -7.68 6.88 -4.56
N SER A 112 -7.37 7.27 -5.77
CA SER A 112 -7.25 8.67 -6.21
C SER A 112 -8.61 9.29 -6.60
N LEU A 113 -9.66 8.46 -6.80
CA LEU A 113 -10.97 8.90 -7.26
C LEU A 113 -11.59 10.05 -6.46
N PRO A 114 -11.61 10.03 -5.11
CA PRO A 114 -12.24 11.10 -4.34
C PRO A 114 -11.63 12.48 -4.59
N TYR A 115 -10.33 12.53 -4.84
CA TYR A 115 -9.59 13.77 -5.11
C TYR A 115 -9.82 14.25 -6.54
N TRP A 116 -9.61 13.37 -7.50
CA TRP A 116 -9.81 13.67 -8.92
C TRP A 116 -11.27 14.04 -9.25
N TYR A 117 -12.25 13.27 -8.73
CA TYR A 117 -13.68 13.51 -9.00
C TYR A 117 -14.16 14.84 -8.43
N SER A 118 -13.59 15.29 -7.30
CA SER A 118 -13.90 16.59 -6.73
C SER A 118 -13.63 17.75 -7.69
N THR A 119 -12.72 17.58 -8.66
CA THR A 119 -12.39 18.60 -9.66
C THR A 119 -13.28 18.57 -10.89
N LYS A 120 -14.05 17.49 -11.09
CA LYS A 120 -14.93 17.30 -12.27
C LYS A 120 -16.36 17.86 -12.09
N SER A 121 -16.81 18.07 -10.86
CA SER A 121 -18.16 18.60 -10.62
C SER A 121 -18.12 20.13 -10.57
N GLU A 122 -18.93 20.80 -11.41
CA GLU A 122 -19.09 22.26 -11.44
C GLU A 122 -19.59 22.85 -10.09
N ASN A 123 -20.08 22.01 -9.19
CA ASN A 123 -20.55 22.34 -7.85
C ASN A 123 -19.63 21.91 -6.71
N SER A 124 -18.37 21.60 -7.00
CA SER A 124 -17.41 21.15 -6.00
C SER A 124 -16.71 22.30 -5.28
N THR A 125 -17.48 23.15 -4.62
CA THR A 125 -16.91 23.79 -3.43
C THR A 125 -16.57 22.67 -2.45
N PRO A 126 -15.39 22.70 -1.82
CA PRO A 126 -15.08 21.76 -0.74
C PRO A 126 -16.22 21.86 0.28
N LYS A 127 -17.10 20.84 0.33
CA LYS A 127 -18.17 20.83 1.32
C LYS A 127 -17.49 20.86 2.67
N GLU A 128 -17.97 21.71 3.58
CA GLU A 128 -17.55 21.65 4.97
C GLU A 128 -17.55 20.20 5.43
N GLY A 129 -16.39 19.70 5.92
CA GLY A 129 -16.21 18.30 6.27
C GLY A 129 -15.94 17.35 5.11
N GLY A 130 -15.78 17.82 3.86
CA GLY A 130 -15.31 17.01 2.72
C GLY A 130 -13.80 16.75 2.78
N GLY A 131 -13.29 16.00 1.80
CA GLY A 131 -11.89 15.64 1.65
C GLY A 131 -11.63 14.16 1.89
N ALA A 132 -10.34 13.81 1.97
CA ALA A 132 -9.90 12.43 2.11
C ALA A 132 -10.50 11.74 3.34
N LYS A 133 -10.92 10.49 3.15
CA LYS A 133 -11.30 9.64 4.27
C LYS A 133 -10.03 9.12 4.96
N ASP A 134 -9.97 9.21 6.28
CA ASP A 134 -8.94 8.61 7.12
C ASP A 134 -9.08 7.09 7.14
N ARG A 135 -7.94 6.36 7.18
CA ARG A 135 -7.96 4.91 6.93
C ARG A 135 -7.14 4.05 7.86
N CYS A 136 -6.16 4.57 8.62
CA CYS A 136 -5.13 3.73 9.22
C CYS A 136 -4.66 4.21 10.58
N SER A 137 -4.09 3.29 11.38
CA SER A 137 -3.15 3.60 12.46
C SER A 137 -1.83 2.95 12.17
N ALA A 138 -0.71 3.63 12.43
CA ALA A 138 0.62 3.09 12.23
C ALA A 138 1.62 3.63 13.25
N PHE A 139 2.71 2.91 13.43
CA PHE A 139 3.93 3.42 14.03
C PHE A 139 5.17 2.75 13.48
N MET A 140 6.30 3.44 13.62
CA MET A 140 7.63 2.89 13.36
C MET A 140 8.58 3.40 14.45
N ALA A 141 9.33 2.50 15.10
CA ALA A 141 10.21 2.79 16.23
C ALA A 141 11.61 2.19 16.01
N VAL A 142 12.64 2.87 16.55
CA VAL A 142 14.06 2.47 16.42
C VAL A 142 14.89 3.01 17.60
N GLY A 143 16.05 2.41 17.82
CA GLY A 143 16.98 2.82 18.87
C GLY A 143 16.45 2.50 20.25
N ASP A 144 16.53 3.44 21.19
CA ASP A 144 16.11 3.25 22.59
C ASP A 144 14.61 2.95 22.77
N TRP A 145 13.83 3.00 21.70
CA TRP A 145 12.38 2.73 21.74
C TRP A 145 12.07 1.26 21.46
N SER A 146 12.89 0.58 20.69
CA SER A 146 12.73 -0.85 20.42
C SER A 146 13.63 -1.70 21.33
N LYS A 147 13.24 -2.96 21.51
CA LYS A 147 13.89 -3.90 22.45
C LYS A 147 15.35 -4.21 22.12
N ASP A 148 15.69 -4.27 20.84
CA ASP A 148 17.03 -4.60 20.34
C ASP A 148 17.71 -3.44 19.61
N GLY A 149 17.13 -2.24 19.67
CA GLY A 149 17.61 -1.05 18.98
C GLY A 149 17.35 -1.05 17.47
N LYS A 150 16.62 -2.07 16.95
CA LYS A 150 16.31 -2.22 15.52
C LYS A 150 14.94 -1.68 15.19
N ILE A 151 14.66 -1.53 13.89
CA ILE A 151 13.38 -1.03 13.42
C ILE A 151 12.27 -2.05 13.71
N VAL A 152 11.16 -1.55 14.28
CA VAL A 152 9.88 -2.24 14.43
C VAL A 152 8.79 -1.36 13.86
N CYS A 153 7.91 -1.94 13.03
CA CYS A 153 6.82 -1.25 12.34
C CYS A 153 5.51 -2.01 12.51
N ALA A 154 4.42 -1.28 12.73
CA ALA A 154 3.08 -1.85 12.74
C ALA A 154 2.06 -0.92 12.08
N HIS A 155 1.01 -1.52 11.54
CA HIS A 155 -0.07 -0.85 10.84
C HIS A 155 -1.38 -1.62 10.99
N ASN A 156 -2.52 -0.93 10.96
CA ASN A 156 -3.81 -1.49 10.63
C ASN A 156 -4.59 -0.56 9.71
N SER A 157 -5.29 -1.14 8.74
CA SER A 157 -6.23 -0.43 7.87
C SER A 157 -7.61 -0.43 8.50
N PHE A 158 -8.31 0.69 8.46
CA PHE A 158 -9.74 0.75 8.72
C PHE A 158 -10.46 1.49 7.61
N VAL A 159 -11.31 0.77 6.93
CA VAL A 159 -12.02 1.20 5.73
C VAL A 159 -13.46 0.74 5.76
N GLU A 160 -14.26 1.19 4.81
CA GLU A 160 -15.59 0.67 4.54
C GLU A 160 -15.51 -0.83 4.23
N PHE A 161 -16.42 -1.64 4.80
CA PHE A 161 -16.33 -3.10 4.70
C PHE A 161 -16.60 -3.64 3.30
N GLN A 162 -17.36 -2.91 2.47
CA GLN A 162 -17.68 -3.32 1.10
C GLN A 162 -16.49 -3.26 0.14
N ASP A 163 -15.49 -2.41 0.41
CA ASP A 163 -14.26 -2.32 -0.39
C ASP A 163 -13.06 -2.93 0.35
N GLY A 164 -12.94 -2.72 1.64
CA GLY A 164 -11.85 -3.26 2.46
C GLY A 164 -11.74 -4.78 2.47
N GLN A 165 -12.86 -5.49 2.27
CA GLN A 165 -12.88 -6.97 2.18
C GLN A 165 -12.03 -7.56 1.05
N PHE A 166 -11.54 -6.74 0.12
CA PHE A 166 -10.67 -7.15 -0.98
C PHE A 166 -9.20 -6.80 -0.75
N LEU A 167 -8.83 -6.19 0.38
CA LEU A 167 -7.44 -5.88 0.74
C LEU A 167 -6.70 -7.08 1.35
N ASN A 168 -7.05 -8.29 0.93
CA ASN A 168 -6.55 -9.55 1.49
C ASN A 168 -5.57 -10.30 0.56
N VAL A 169 -4.88 -9.60 -0.31
CA VAL A 169 -3.81 -10.19 -1.14
C VAL A 169 -2.45 -9.86 -0.53
N VAL A 170 -1.63 -10.89 -0.35
CA VAL A 170 -0.20 -10.75 -0.09
C VAL A 170 0.53 -11.04 -1.40
N LEU A 171 1.05 -9.99 -2.03
CA LEU A 171 1.74 -10.09 -3.33
C LEU A 171 3.25 -10.09 -3.14
N ASP A 172 3.90 -11.17 -3.53
CA ASP A 172 5.34 -11.32 -3.70
C ASP A 172 5.66 -11.11 -5.18
N LEU A 173 6.24 -9.98 -5.53
CA LEU A 173 6.55 -9.62 -6.90
C LEU A 173 8.07 -9.58 -7.12
N ASN A 174 8.54 -10.44 -8.04
CA ASN A 174 9.94 -10.51 -8.46
C ASN A 174 10.07 -10.03 -9.93
N PRO A 175 10.27 -8.71 -10.16
CA PRO A 175 10.35 -8.15 -11.50
C PRO A 175 11.63 -8.57 -12.21
N ASP A 176 11.66 -8.49 -13.53
CA ASP A 176 12.88 -8.68 -14.34
C ASP A 176 13.85 -7.50 -14.23
N LYS A 177 13.35 -6.33 -13.82
CA LYS A 177 14.13 -5.12 -13.53
C LYS A 177 13.69 -4.50 -12.22
N GLY A 178 14.65 -4.03 -11.43
CA GLY A 178 14.41 -3.44 -10.12
C GLY A 178 14.37 -4.46 -8.99
N HIS A 179 13.83 -4.06 -7.85
CA HIS A 179 13.86 -4.82 -6.62
C HIS A 179 12.62 -5.70 -6.47
N ARG A 180 12.81 -6.92 -5.98
CA ARG A 180 11.71 -7.76 -5.48
C ARG A 180 11.12 -7.12 -4.23
N PHE A 181 9.82 -7.25 -4.07
CA PHE A 181 9.12 -6.78 -2.88
C PHE A 181 7.94 -7.70 -2.54
N ILE A 182 7.56 -7.67 -1.26
CA ILE A 182 6.33 -8.29 -0.76
C ILE A 182 5.45 -7.18 -0.18
N MET A 183 4.16 -7.18 -0.52
CA MET A 183 3.22 -6.15 -0.10
C MET A 183 1.82 -6.70 0.16
N GLN A 184 1.07 -6.01 0.99
CA GLN A 184 -0.39 -6.16 1.05
C GLN A 184 -1.04 -5.35 -0.06
N THR A 185 -2.05 -5.92 -0.72
CA THR A 185 -2.75 -5.25 -1.82
C THR A 185 -4.14 -5.85 -2.07
N SER A 186 -4.82 -5.39 -3.11
CA SER A 186 -6.08 -5.94 -3.65
C SER A 186 -5.82 -6.76 -4.92
N PRO A 187 -6.72 -7.68 -5.29
CA PRO A 187 -6.63 -8.39 -6.57
C PRO A 187 -6.46 -7.45 -7.76
N CYS A 188 -5.50 -7.74 -8.64
CA CYS A 188 -5.21 -6.97 -9.85
C CYS A 188 -4.73 -5.52 -9.63
N SER A 189 -4.39 -5.14 -8.40
CA SER A 189 -3.73 -3.87 -8.11
C SER A 189 -2.21 -4.02 -8.20
N ILE A 190 -1.55 -3.09 -8.90
CA ILE A 190 -0.09 -3.12 -9.09
C ILE A 190 0.69 -2.45 -7.95
N TRP A 191 0.02 -1.85 -6.99
CA TRP A 191 0.59 -1.15 -5.85
C TRP A 191 -0.15 -1.49 -4.55
N SER A 192 0.43 -1.12 -3.42
CA SER A 192 -0.15 -1.42 -2.11
C SER A 192 -1.19 -0.36 -1.75
N GLY A 193 -2.47 -0.70 -1.80
CA GLY A 193 -3.56 0.18 -1.38
C GLY A 193 -3.84 0.17 0.13
N SER A 194 -3.19 -0.73 0.88
CA SER A 194 -3.15 -0.77 2.35
C SER A 194 -1.81 -0.26 2.88
N ASP A 195 -0.88 0.01 1.98
CA ASP A 195 0.39 0.68 2.23
C ASP A 195 1.29 0.00 3.28
N PHE A 196 1.43 -1.33 3.15
CA PHE A 196 2.39 -2.10 3.92
C PHE A 196 3.22 -3.01 3.04
N PHE A 197 4.55 -2.80 3.03
CA PHE A 197 5.47 -3.55 2.18
C PHE A 197 6.89 -3.65 2.74
N VAL A 198 7.62 -4.63 2.21
CA VAL A 198 9.07 -4.82 2.42
C VAL A 198 9.73 -5.07 1.07
N THR A 199 10.88 -4.44 0.82
CA THR A 199 11.65 -4.59 -0.42
C THR A 199 12.96 -5.32 -0.19
N ALA A 200 13.50 -5.93 -1.25
CA ALA A 200 14.80 -6.60 -1.22
C ALA A 200 15.99 -5.66 -0.93
N LYS A 201 15.75 -4.33 -1.03
CA LYS A 201 16.73 -3.32 -0.59
C LYS A 201 16.72 -3.09 0.91
N GLY A 202 15.80 -3.74 1.63
CA GLY A 202 15.67 -3.58 3.08
C GLY A 202 14.88 -2.34 3.49
N ILE A 203 14.00 -1.83 2.61
CA ILE A 203 13.07 -0.77 2.98
C ILE A 203 11.76 -1.39 3.44
N ILE A 204 11.33 -1.02 4.65
CA ILE A 204 9.99 -1.26 5.19
C ILE A 204 9.19 0.02 4.94
N GLY A 205 7.98 -0.08 4.40
CA GLY A 205 7.12 1.09 4.17
C GLY A 205 5.71 0.87 4.67
N THR A 206 5.14 1.93 5.23
CA THR A 206 3.73 2.04 5.59
C THR A 206 3.29 3.50 5.53
N GLU A 207 1.96 3.74 5.66
CA GLU A 207 1.45 5.10 5.66
C GLU A 207 0.21 5.25 6.55
N THR A 208 -0.24 6.49 6.73
CA THR A 208 -1.60 6.83 7.15
C THR A 208 -2.13 8.00 6.36
N THR A 209 -3.31 7.84 5.77
CA THR A 209 -3.95 8.88 4.96
C THR A 209 -4.21 10.14 5.77
N ILE A 210 -3.86 11.31 5.24
CA ILE A 210 -4.18 12.61 5.83
C ILE A 210 -5.67 12.88 5.61
N GLY A 211 -6.47 12.71 6.65
CA GLY A 211 -7.91 12.91 6.62
C GLY A 211 -8.30 14.38 6.39
N GLY A 212 -9.30 14.61 5.53
CA GLY A 212 -9.76 15.96 5.21
C GLY A 212 -8.90 16.72 4.20
N PHE A 213 -7.87 16.10 3.64
CA PHE A 213 -7.06 16.69 2.58
C PHE A 213 -7.88 16.89 1.30
N TYR A 214 -7.75 18.06 0.65
CA TYR A 214 -8.60 18.42 -0.48
C TYR A 214 -7.88 18.90 -1.75
N PRO A 215 -6.64 19.46 -1.74
CA PRO A 215 -6.01 19.94 -2.96
C PRO A 215 -5.68 18.80 -3.93
N TYR A 216 -5.84 19.07 -5.21
CA TYR A 216 -5.52 18.11 -6.27
C TYR A 216 -5.06 18.85 -7.54
N GLU A 217 -4.03 18.30 -8.19
CA GLU A 217 -3.58 18.70 -9.53
C GLU A 217 -3.45 17.45 -10.41
N LYS A 218 -3.79 17.56 -11.69
CA LYS A 218 -3.65 16.46 -12.65
C LYS A 218 -2.17 16.23 -13.00
N LYS A 219 -1.52 15.38 -12.20
CA LYS A 219 -0.12 14.95 -12.33
C LYS A 219 -0.02 13.42 -12.16
N PHE A 220 1.14 12.90 -11.73
CA PHE A 220 1.33 11.46 -11.59
C PHE A 220 0.57 10.88 -10.39
N PRO A 221 -0.25 9.84 -10.61
CA PRO A 221 -0.98 9.17 -9.53
C PRO A 221 -0.04 8.57 -8.48
N ILE A 222 -0.47 8.61 -7.22
CA ILE A 222 0.31 8.05 -6.09
C ILE A 222 0.64 6.57 -6.29
N GLY A 223 -0.29 5.78 -6.81
CA GLY A 223 -0.08 4.35 -7.05
C GLY A 223 1.12 4.07 -7.94
N TYR A 224 1.36 4.89 -8.96
CA TYR A 224 2.53 4.74 -9.84
C TYR A 224 3.81 5.23 -9.18
N ARG A 225 3.74 6.32 -8.41
CA ARG A 225 4.89 6.88 -7.70
C ARG A 225 5.39 5.94 -6.60
N ILE A 226 4.50 5.45 -5.74
CA ILE A 226 4.90 4.51 -4.68
C ILE A 226 5.35 3.17 -5.24
N ARG A 227 4.68 2.65 -6.30
CA ARG A 227 5.13 1.45 -6.98
C ARG A 227 6.54 1.61 -7.57
N LYS A 228 6.83 2.76 -8.17
CA LYS A 228 8.16 3.10 -8.69
C LYS A 228 9.19 3.15 -7.56
N ALA A 229 8.86 3.76 -6.42
CA ALA A 229 9.74 3.80 -5.26
C ALA A 229 10.05 2.40 -4.72
N MET A 230 9.05 1.53 -4.55
CA MET A 230 9.23 0.15 -4.11
C MET A 230 10.13 -0.68 -5.05
N GLN A 231 9.97 -0.49 -6.35
CA GLN A 231 10.68 -1.29 -7.36
C GLN A 231 12.07 -0.75 -7.68
N TYR A 232 12.30 0.56 -7.57
CA TYR A 232 13.53 1.19 -8.06
C TYR A 232 14.27 2.02 -7.00
N GLY A 233 13.60 2.43 -5.92
CA GLY A 233 14.23 3.22 -4.85
C GLY A 233 15.24 2.40 -4.05
N ASN A 234 16.43 2.95 -3.88
CA ASN A 234 17.54 2.32 -3.17
C ASN A 234 17.75 2.86 -1.76
N THR A 235 17.31 4.10 -1.53
CA THR A 235 17.51 4.84 -0.28
C THR A 235 16.24 5.58 0.13
N LEU A 236 16.18 6.01 1.38
CA LEU A 236 15.07 6.83 1.88
C LEU A 236 14.96 8.16 1.13
N ASP A 237 16.09 8.73 0.68
CA ASP A 237 16.10 9.98 -0.12
C ASP A 237 15.47 9.75 -1.50
N GLU A 238 15.84 8.67 -2.21
CA GLU A 238 15.24 8.33 -3.49
C GLU A 238 13.73 8.06 -3.38
N TYR A 239 13.25 7.48 -2.25
CA TYR A 239 11.81 7.35 -2.00
C TYR A 239 11.13 8.72 -1.92
N CYS A 240 11.70 9.67 -1.17
CA CYS A 240 11.18 11.03 -1.08
C CYS A 240 11.17 11.73 -2.45
N GLU A 241 12.27 11.66 -3.20
CA GLU A 241 12.38 12.24 -4.55
C GLU A 241 11.32 11.70 -5.50
N ILE A 242 11.14 10.37 -5.55
CA ILE A 242 10.14 9.72 -6.41
C ILE A 242 8.71 10.13 -6.00
N LEU A 243 8.42 10.20 -4.69
CA LEU A 243 7.10 10.58 -4.21
C LEU A 243 6.77 12.06 -4.43
N LEU A 244 7.77 12.94 -4.38
CA LEU A 244 7.61 14.37 -4.63
C LEU A 244 7.51 14.70 -6.12
N HIS A 245 8.12 13.88 -6.99
CA HIS A 245 8.15 14.13 -8.42
C HIS A 245 6.75 14.06 -9.04
N GLU A 246 6.31 15.17 -9.64
CA GLU A 246 4.97 15.29 -10.25
C GLU A 246 3.84 14.85 -9.31
N ASN A 247 3.95 15.23 -8.03
CA ASN A 247 2.93 14.93 -7.03
C ASN A 247 1.60 15.59 -7.38
N SER A 248 0.56 14.81 -7.47
CA SER A 248 -0.81 15.25 -7.80
C SER A 248 -1.64 15.68 -6.58
N GLY A 249 -1.19 15.37 -5.36
CA GLY A 249 -1.98 15.54 -4.14
C GLY A 249 -3.07 14.46 -3.97
N ASP A 250 -3.18 13.52 -4.89
CA ASP A 250 -4.05 12.37 -4.74
C ASP A 250 -3.53 11.49 -3.59
N TYR A 251 -4.43 11.07 -2.70
CA TYR A 251 -4.10 10.22 -1.56
C TYR A 251 -2.92 10.77 -0.73
N ALA A 252 -3.07 12.00 -0.23
CA ALA A 252 -2.07 12.63 0.63
C ALA A 252 -1.89 11.84 1.94
N ASN A 253 -0.65 11.53 2.30
CA ASN A 253 -0.31 10.60 3.36
C ASN A 253 0.84 11.11 4.26
N SER A 254 0.85 10.61 5.50
CA SER A 254 2.05 10.54 6.33
C SER A 254 2.69 9.16 6.08
N TRP A 255 3.68 9.11 5.18
CA TRP A 255 4.45 7.92 4.89
C TRP A 255 5.53 7.69 5.94
N LEU A 256 5.66 6.45 6.41
CA LEU A 256 6.70 6.00 7.32
C LEU A 256 7.56 4.98 6.58
N PHE A 257 8.85 5.28 6.44
CA PHE A 257 9.84 4.39 5.83
C PHE A 257 10.95 4.04 6.80
N GLY A 258 11.42 2.80 6.78
CA GLY A 258 12.55 2.34 7.56
C GLY A 258 13.57 1.62 6.67
N ASP A 259 14.83 2.03 6.74
CA ASP A 259 15.95 1.34 6.08
C ASP A 259 16.70 0.48 7.10
N ILE A 260 16.56 -0.83 6.98
CA ILE A 260 17.22 -1.78 7.90
C ILE A 260 18.74 -1.82 7.77
N ASN A 261 19.32 -1.29 6.68
CA ASN A 261 20.75 -1.26 6.46
C ASN A 261 21.41 -0.10 7.21
N THR A 262 20.76 1.05 7.26
CA THR A 262 21.24 2.26 7.98
C THR A 262 20.67 2.35 9.40
N ASN A 263 19.67 1.52 9.72
CA ASN A 263 18.89 1.55 10.96
C ASN A 263 18.27 2.93 11.20
N GLU A 264 17.74 3.54 10.13
CA GLU A 264 17.14 4.86 10.13
C GLU A 264 15.67 4.76 9.75
N ILE A 265 14.81 5.53 10.43
CA ILE A 265 13.41 5.70 10.08
C ILE A 265 13.15 7.12 9.61
N LEU A 266 12.20 7.27 8.68
CA LEU A 266 11.83 8.53 8.07
C LEU A 266 10.31 8.66 8.04
N ARG A 267 9.80 9.87 8.32
CA ARG A 267 8.43 10.28 8.02
C ARG A 267 8.46 11.37 6.96
N ILE A 268 7.71 11.16 5.87
CA ILE A 268 7.37 12.23 4.93
C ILE A 268 5.87 12.48 4.98
N GLU A 269 5.46 13.68 5.37
CA GLU A 269 4.10 14.16 5.24
C GLU A 269 3.96 14.82 3.87
N LEU A 270 3.19 14.17 3.00
CA LEU A 270 3.08 14.50 1.59
C LEU A 270 1.75 15.18 1.29
N GLY A 271 1.70 16.51 1.44
CA GLY A 271 0.63 17.35 0.89
C GLY A 271 0.88 17.65 -0.59
N LEU A 272 0.14 18.57 -1.19
CA LEU A 272 0.34 18.98 -2.58
C LEU A 272 1.40 20.07 -2.71
N LYS A 273 1.20 21.22 -2.03
CA LYS A 273 2.11 22.36 -2.02
C LYS A 273 3.17 22.27 -0.93
N TYR A 274 2.81 21.64 0.17
CA TYR A 274 3.67 21.52 1.33
C TYR A 274 4.00 20.06 1.60
N HIS A 275 5.21 19.84 2.05
CA HIS A 275 5.67 18.56 2.56
C HIS A 275 6.61 18.78 3.74
N ASN A 276 6.75 17.78 4.59
CA ASN A 276 7.72 17.77 5.68
C ASN A 276 8.41 16.42 5.76
N ILE A 277 9.73 16.43 5.91
CA ILE A 277 10.56 15.22 6.02
C ILE A 277 11.29 15.27 7.35
N GLU A 278 11.10 14.23 8.15
CA GLU A 278 11.78 14.02 9.42
C GLU A 278 12.42 12.65 9.43
N ARG A 279 13.57 12.52 10.04
CA ARG A 279 14.30 11.24 10.14
C ARG A 279 15.00 11.08 11.48
N THR A 280 15.17 9.85 11.91
CA THR A 280 15.88 9.54 13.16
C THR A 280 16.44 8.12 13.15
N LYS A 281 17.50 7.91 13.93
CA LYS A 281 18.05 6.59 14.30
C LYS A 281 17.76 6.22 15.74
N ASN A 282 17.15 7.12 16.50
CA ASN A 282 16.72 6.91 17.88
C ASN A 282 15.44 7.69 18.15
N GLY A 283 14.30 7.05 17.99
CA GLY A 283 13.00 7.70 18.11
C GLY A 283 11.86 6.85 17.56
N PHE A 284 10.73 7.49 17.37
CA PHE A 284 9.57 6.87 16.71
C PHE A 284 8.79 7.90 15.89
N PHE A 285 8.02 7.41 14.93
CA PHE A 285 6.97 8.14 14.25
C PHE A 285 5.65 7.39 14.39
N ILE A 286 4.56 8.13 14.53
CA ILE A 286 3.19 7.61 14.57
C ILE A 286 2.36 8.19 13.44
N GLY A 287 1.42 7.40 12.95
CA GLY A 287 0.43 7.77 11.96
C GLY A 287 -0.98 7.65 12.52
N PHE A 288 -1.77 8.72 12.47
CA PHE A 288 -3.09 8.85 13.08
C PHE A 288 -4.07 9.68 12.24
N ASN A 289 -3.80 9.79 10.93
CA ASN A 289 -4.60 10.49 9.92
C ASN A 289 -4.69 12.01 10.07
N ALA A 290 -3.74 12.64 10.72
CA ALA A 290 -3.58 14.10 10.71
C ALA A 290 -2.10 14.47 10.62
N PRO A 291 -1.75 15.53 9.88
CA PRO A 291 -0.35 15.91 9.71
C PRO A 291 0.16 16.72 10.92
N TYR A 292 1.42 16.50 11.26
CA TYR A 292 2.15 17.35 12.21
C TYR A 292 2.55 18.69 11.58
N ASP A 293 2.85 18.70 10.28
CA ASP A 293 3.18 19.96 9.58
C ASP A 293 1.97 20.91 9.60
N PHE A 294 2.17 22.06 10.23
CA PHE A 294 1.10 23.04 10.42
C PHE A 294 0.65 23.69 9.10
N ARG A 295 1.49 23.71 8.04
CA ARG A 295 1.11 24.26 6.72
C ARG A 295 0.14 23.30 6.02
N ILE A 296 0.45 22.01 6.01
CA ILE A 296 -0.46 21.00 5.47
C ILE A 296 -1.76 21.03 6.27
N ARG A 297 -1.66 21.00 7.62
CA ARG A 297 -2.81 20.94 8.52
C ARG A 297 -3.78 22.10 8.38
N ASN A 298 -3.25 23.33 8.19
CA ASN A 298 -4.06 24.54 8.19
C ASN A 298 -4.40 25.06 6.77
N LEU A 299 -3.63 24.66 5.74
CA LEU A 299 -3.76 25.22 4.40
C LEU A 299 -4.22 24.20 3.36
N GLU A 300 -4.11 22.88 3.65
CA GLU A 300 -4.46 21.82 2.72
C GLU A 300 -5.45 20.79 3.29
N VAL A 301 -5.85 20.95 4.57
CA VAL A 301 -6.76 20.02 5.23
C VAL A 301 -7.97 20.76 5.80
N ASN A 302 -9.17 20.25 5.50
CA ASN A 302 -10.40 20.70 6.11
C ASN A 302 -10.62 19.95 7.42
N ASN A 303 -10.61 20.68 8.55
CA ASN A 303 -10.95 20.14 9.87
C ASN A 303 -10.14 18.88 10.26
N SER A 304 -8.83 19.05 10.49
CA SER A 304 -7.89 17.95 10.75
C SER A 304 -8.21 17.11 12.00
N GLY A 305 -8.98 17.62 12.96
CA GLY A 305 -9.23 16.94 14.24
C GLY A 305 -7.99 16.76 15.13
N PHE A 306 -6.88 17.41 14.82
CA PHE A 306 -5.58 17.21 15.48
C PHE A 306 -5.62 17.40 16.99
N TYR A 307 -6.32 18.42 17.47
CA TYR A 307 -6.45 18.73 18.92
C TYR A 307 -7.75 18.22 19.54
N ASP A 308 -8.61 17.52 18.77
CA ASP A 308 -9.92 17.11 19.25
C ASP A 308 -9.96 15.61 19.58
N ILE A 309 -9.82 15.28 20.87
CA ILE A 309 -9.86 13.88 21.34
C ILE A 309 -11.24 13.21 21.23
N ARG A 310 -12.30 13.96 20.91
CA ARG A 310 -13.61 13.39 20.54
C ARG A 310 -13.55 12.75 19.15
N ARG A 311 -12.58 13.17 18.35
CA ARG A 311 -12.30 12.64 17.02
C ARG A 311 -11.17 11.61 17.07
N HIS A 312 -11.22 10.69 16.15
CA HIS A 312 -10.25 9.60 16.03
C HIS A 312 -8.80 10.08 15.77
N GLN A 313 -8.60 11.24 15.14
CA GLN A 313 -7.24 11.78 14.93
C GLN A 313 -6.63 12.21 16.27
N GLY A 314 -7.27 13.13 16.98
CA GLY A 314 -6.75 13.65 18.26
C GLY A 314 -6.67 12.56 19.34
N ALA A 315 -7.65 11.67 19.42
CA ALA A 315 -7.62 10.55 20.37
C ALA A 315 -6.44 9.61 20.11
N ARG A 316 -6.19 9.24 18.85
CA ARG A 316 -5.06 8.35 18.51
C ARG A 316 -3.70 9.04 18.56
N LEU A 317 -3.64 10.36 18.34
CA LEU A 317 -2.42 11.13 18.59
C LEU A 317 -1.96 10.96 20.05
N VAL A 318 -2.89 11.15 21.00
CA VAL A 318 -2.61 10.97 22.43
C VAL A 318 -2.29 9.53 22.75
N ARG A 319 -3.18 8.58 22.37
CA ARG A 319 -3.02 7.18 22.78
C ARG A 319 -1.80 6.50 22.20
N LEU A 320 -1.47 6.73 20.93
CA LEU A 320 -0.25 6.19 20.36
C LEU A 320 1.01 6.76 21.02
N GLY A 321 1.00 8.06 21.36
CA GLY A 321 2.08 8.67 22.15
C GLY A 321 2.27 7.98 23.49
N ASP A 322 1.18 7.83 24.27
CA ASP A 322 1.20 7.14 25.56
C ASP A 322 1.72 5.71 25.45
N LEU A 323 1.28 4.95 24.42
CA LEU A 323 1.74 3.58 24.18
C LEU A 323 3.22 3.50 23.80
N MET A 324 3.74 4.46 23.06
CA MET A 324 5.18 4.53 22.79
C MET A 324 5.95 4.73 24.09
N ASP A 325 5.55 5.68 24.94
CA ASP A 325 6.20 5.96 26.23
C ASP A 325 6.12 4.77 27.19
N GLU A 326 4.95 4.13 27.31
CA GLU A 326 4.71 2.94 28.15
C GLU A 326 5.61 1.77 27.78
N HIS A 327 5.83 1.58 26.46
CA HIS A 327 6.58 0.46 25.93
C HIS A 327 8.02 0.81 25.50
N LYS A 328 8.52 1.99 25.85
CA LYS A 328 9.88 2.41 25.51
C LYS A 328 10.92 1.36 25.92
N GLY A 329 11.80 0.99 24.99
CA GLY A 329 12.85 -0.03 25.18
C GLY A 329 12.34 -1.48 25.21
N LYS A 330 11.04 -1.71 24.94
CA LYS A 330 10.43 -3.04 24.98
C LYS A 330 9.75 -3.43 23.66
N ILE A 331 9.66 -2.50 22.72
CA ILE A 331 8.88 -2.70 21.49
C ILE A 331 9.59 -3.78 20.65
N ASP A 332 8.94 -4.93 20.54
CA ASP A 332 9.22 -6.05 19.64
C ASP A 332 7.93 -6.40 18.88
N ILE A 333 7.94 -7.47 18.09
CA ILE A 333 6.76 -7.90 17.29
C ILE A 333 5.53 -8.15 18.17
N ASP A 334 5.69 -8.75 19.35
CA ASP A 334 4.55 -9.05 20.22
C ASP A 334 3.96 -7.79 20.86
N ILE A 335 4.80 -6.86 21.27
CA ILE A 335 4.37 -5.55 21.78
C ILE A 335 3.75 -4.74 20.63
N ALA A 336 4.31 -4.80 19.43
CA ALA A 336 3.76 -4.11 18.26
C ALA A 336 2.32 -4.58 17.94
N LYS A 337 2.07 -5.90 18.01
CA LYS A 337 0.72 -6.47 17.88
C LYS A 337 -0.24 -5.96 18.96
N LYS A 338 0.22 -5.81 20.19
CA LYS A 338 -0.59 -5.26 21.29
C LYS A 338 -0.93 -3.79 21.07
N ILE A 339 0.05 -2.97 20.72
CA ILE A 339 -0.13 -1.54 20.45
C ILE A 339 -1.17 -1.33 19.34
N ILE A 340 -1.02 -2.03 18.21
CA ILE A 340 -1.91 -1.82 17.07
C ILE A 340 -3.32 -2.42 17.29
N SER A 341 -3.52 -3.17 18.37
CA SER A 341 -4.79 -3.77 18.80
C SER A 341 -5.46 -3.05 19.98
N ASP A 342 -4.91 -1.92 20.41
CA ASP A 342 -5.37 -1.20 21.58
C ASP A 342 -6.77 -0.59 21.43
N HIS A 343 -7.56 -0.65 22.52
CA HIS A 343 -8.94 -0.17 22.59
C HIS A 343 -9.18 0.84 23.73
N TYR A 344 -8.15 1.46 24.26
CA TYR A 344 -8.37 2.53 25.24
C TYR A 344 -8.97 3.75 24.55
N ASP A 345 -10.12 4.19 25.05
CA ASP A 345 -10.81 5.41 24.58
C ASP A 345 -10.38 6.61 25.40
N VAL A 346 -9.50 7.41 24.86
CA VAL A 346 -8.94 8.61 25.52
C VAL A 346 -10.03 9.62 25.91
N TYR A 347 -11.07 9.78 25.10
CA TYR A 347 -12.12 10.76 25.38
C TYR A 347 -13.01 10.37 26.54
N LEU A 348 -13.36 9.09 26.66
CA LEU A 348 -14.19 8.58 27.74
C LEU A 348 -13.37 8.05 28.93
N GLU A 349 -12.02 8.09 28.83
CA GLU A 349 -11.10 7.52 29.84
C GLU A 349 -11.48 6.07 30.19
N LYS A 350 -11.76 5.26 29.15
CA LYS A 350 -12.33 3.94 29.32
C LYS A 350 -11.47 2.85 28.69
N ASP A 351 -11.10 1.87 29.52
CA ASP A 351 -10.44 0.67 29.06
C ASP A 351 -11.36 -0.17 28.16
N ASN A 352 -10.75 -0.81 27.14
CA ASN A 352 -11.40 -1.76 26.26
C ASN A 352 -12.79 -1.29 25.74
N ASN A 353 -12.81 -0.11 25.18
CA ASN A 353 -13.98 0.49 24.55
C ASN A 353 -13.82 0.61 23.04
N PRO A 354 -13.91 -0.52 22.26
CA PRO A 354 -13.71 -0.49 20.83
C PRO A 354 -14.67 0.48 20.14
N CYS A 355 -14.12 1.51 19.53
CA CYS A 355 -14.86 2.55 18.84
C CYS A 355 -13.99 3.17 17.73
N SER A 356 -14.50 4.17 17.04
CA SER A 356 -13.74 4.84 15.98
C SER A 356 -12.50 5.59 16.46
N ARG A 357 -12.42 5.94 17.76
CA ARG A 357 -11.32 6.70 18.35
C ARG A 357 -10.13 5.85 18.79
N THR A 358 -10.30 4.54 18.88
CA THR A 358 -9.26 3.62 19.35
C THR A 358 -8.24 3.30 18.25
N VAL A 359 -7.05 2.86 18.63
CA VAL A 359 -5.97 2.50 17.69
C VAL A 359 -6.43 1.39 16.74
N CYS A 360 -7.01 0.30 17.26
CA CYS A 360 -7.80 -0.63 16.47
C CYS A 360 -9.22 -0.06 16.36
N SER A 361 -9.51 0.57 15.25
CA SER A 361 -10.73 1.38 15.08
C SER A 361 -11.95 0.55 14.72
N HIS A 362 -13.09 0.80 15.42
CA HIS A 362 -14.35 0.08 15.23
C HIS A 362 -15.53 1.04 15.09
N TYR A 363 -15.80 1.52 13.88
CA TYR A 363 -16.98 2.34 13.61
C TYR A 363 -18.27 1.52 13.70
N ASP A 364 -18.22 0.25 13.37
CA ASP A 364 -19.34 -0.69 13.43
C ASP A 364 -19.86 -0.96 14.85
N LEU A 365 -19.03 -0.68 15.87
CA LEU A 365 -19.38 -0.79 17.29
C LEU A 365 -19.62 0.56 17.95
N ASP A 366 -19.40 1.67 17.27
CA ASP A 366 -19.46 3.02 17.81
C ASP A 366 -20.88 3.59 17.79
N ALA A 367 -21.51 3.61 18.96
CA ALA A 367 -22.88 4.09 19.19
C ALA A 367 -22.97 5.60 19.40
N ARG A 368 -21.90 6.38 19.10
CA ARG A 368 -21.83 7.77 19.54
C ARG A 368 -23.02 8.62 19.13
N GLU A 369 -23.48 9.40 20.07
CA GLU A 369 -24.56 10.36 19.90
C GLU A 369 -24.05 11.69 19.33
N TYR A 370 -22.80 12.05 19.66
CA TYR A 370 -22.18 13.29 19.24
C TYR A 370 -21.04 13.06 18.25
N MET A 371 -21.04 13.85 17.20
CA MET A 371 -20.04 13.79 16.12
C MET A 371 -19.43 15.18 15.91
N SER A 372 -18.11 15.25 15.94
CA SER A 372 -17.37 16.47 15.64
C SER A 372 -17.09 16.68 14.16
N ASP A 373 -17.40 15.69 13.33
CA ASP A 373 -17.24 15.73 11.87
C ASP A 373 -18.59 15.53 11.19
N PRO A 374 -19.23 16.59 10.67
CA PRO A 374 -20.54 16.49 10.02
C PRO A 374 -20.53 15.66 8.74
N SER A 375 -19.35 15.40 8.13
CA SER A 375 -19.25 14.62 6.90
C SER A 375 -19.29 13.11 7.12
N ARG A 376 -18.98 12.62 8.32
CA ARG A 376 -18.83 11.19 8.61
C ARG A 376 -19.54 10.65 9.86
N PRO A 377 -20.46 11.37 10.44
CA PRO A 377 -21.06 10.99 11.71
C PRO A 377 -22.16 9.97 11.49
N LYS A 378 -21.80 8.72 11.30
CA LYS A 378 -22.78 7.64 11.19
C LYS A 378 -22.58 6.66 12.34
N PRO A 379 -23.48 6.64 13.34
CA PRO A 379 -23.44 5.60 14.35
C PRO A 379 -23.48 4.23 13.69
N PHE A 380 -22.68 3.30 14.19
CA PHE A 380 -22.62 1.94 13.70
C PHE A 380 -22.32 1.84 12.20
N ALA A 381 -21.46 2.71 11.66
CA ALA A 381 -21.11 2.62 10.23
C ALA A 381 -20.45 1.25 9.91
N PRO A 382 -20.76 0.63 8.75
CA PRO A 382 -20.14 -0.63 8.33
C PRO A 382 -18.69 -0.39 7.89
N ARG A 383 -17.85 0.00 8.84
CA ARG A 383 -16.47 0.44 8.69
C ARG A 383 -15.67 0.08 9.94
N GLY A 384 -14.39 -0.18 9.80
CA GLY A 384 -13.51 -0.47 10.93
C GLY A 384 -12.23 -1.15 10.48
N ALA A 385 -11.43 -1.59 11.45
CA ALA A 385 -10.20 -2.32 11.20
C ALA A 385 -10.48 -3.63 10.47
N ILE A 386 -9.75 -3.87 9.39
CA ILE A 386 -9.89 -5.03 8.51
C ILE A 386 -8.67 -5.94 8.55
N ASP A 387 -7.55 -5.48 9.08
CA ASP A 387 -6.27 -6.17 9.13
C ASP A 387 -5.40 -5.73 10.30
N GLY A 388 -4.27 -6.37 10.43
CA GLY A 388 -3.10 -5.94 11.16
C GLY A 388 -1.86 -6.40 10.42
N ALA A 389 -0.83 -5.56 10.39
CA ALA A 389 0.47 -5.87 9.79
C ALA A 389 1.59 -5.46 10.74
N VAL A 390 2.57 -6.33 10.94
CA VAL A 390 3.78 -6.02 11.71
C VAL A 390 5.02 -6.54 11.00
N CYS A 391 6.11 -5.80 11.12
CA CYS A 391 7.42 -6.21 10.63
C CYS A 391 8.52 -5.60 11.50
N ASP A 392 9.60 -6.34 11.67
CA ASP A 392 10.84 -5.83 12.26
C ASP A 392 12.02 -6.03 11.30
N THR A 393 13.19 -5.57 11.69
CA THR A 393 14.41 -5.75 10.92
C THR A 393 14.71 -7.23 10.62
N ASN A 394 14.37 -8.15 11.53
CA ASN A 394 14.66 -9.59 11.35
C ASN A 394 13.73 -10.25 10.34
N LEU A 395 12.45 -9.89 10.37
CA LEU A 395 11.46 -10.31 9.38
C LEU A 395 11.79 -9.69 8.01
N ALA A 396 12.09 -8.38 7.96
CA ALA A 396 12.42 -7.69 6.72
C ALA A 396 13.66 -8.28 6.01
N LYS A 397 14.71 -8.67 6.76
CA LYS A 397 15.87 -9.38 6.19
C LYS A 397 15.52 -10.70 5.50
N LYS A 398 14.43 -11.33 5.92
CA LYS A 398 13.89 -12.55 5.32
C LYS A 398 12.82 -12.28 4.27
N MET A 399 12.54 -11.00 3.96
CA MET A 399 11.41 -10.59 3.12
C MET A 399 10.10 -11.22 3.62
N THR A 400 9.84 -11.06 4.91
CA THR A 400 8.70 -11.64 5.63
C THR A 400 7.90 -10.53 6.29
N ILE A 401 6.58 -10.65 6.28
CA ILE A 401 5.65 -9.78 7.01
C ILE A 401 4.69 -10.69 7.79
N ASP A 402 4.36 -10.31 9.01
CA ASP A 402 3.37 -10.99 9.81
C ASP A 402 2.05 -10.21 9.76
N PHE A 403 1.02 -10.85 9.20
CA PHE A 403 -0.29 -10.27 8.93
C PHE A 403 -1.40 -10.95 9.73
N ARG A 404 -2.43 -10.20 10.04
CA ARG A 404 -3.71 -10.71 10.52
C ARG A 404 -4.83 -10.26 9.60
N TRP A 405 -5.64 -11.20 9.10
CA TRP A 405 -6.87 -10.88 8.39
C TRP A 405 -8.03 -10.78 9.37
N GLY A 406 -8.84 -9.75 9.21
CA GLY A 406 -9.77 -9.31 10.24
C GLY A 406 -9.13 -8.21 11.09
N SER A 407 -9.87 -7.64 12.04
CA SER A 407 -9.31 -6.58 12.89
C SER A 407 -8.04 -7.04 13.62
N SER A 408 -7.08 -6.15 13.82
CA SER A 408 -5.81 -6.45 14.51
C SER A 408 -6.03 -7.02 15.93
N CYS A 409 -7.11 -6.61 16.61
CA CYS A 409 -7.50 -7.11 17.92
C CYS A 409 -8.12 -8.52 17.92
N GLY A 410 -8.56 -8.99 16.76
CA GLY A 410 -9.22 -10.29 16.64
C GLY A 410 -10.73 -10.30 16.79
N THR A 411 -11.38 -9.16 16.86
CA THR A 411 -12.85 -9.08 16.88
C THR A 411 -13.40 -9.43 15.50
N ALA A 412 -14.24 -10.47 15.44
CA ALA A 412 -14.88 -10.90 14.21
C ALA A 412 -16.06 -9.99 13.86
N PHE A 413 -16.25 -9.74 12.57
CA PHE A 413 -17.43 -9.07 12.01
C PHE A 413 -18.33 -10.10 11.32
N LYS A 414 -19.62 -10.09 11.67
CA LYS A 414 -20.67 -10.89 11.02
C LYS A 414 -21.69 -9.99 10.35
N SER A 415 -21.71 -10.02 9.03
CA SER A 415 -22.53 -9.14 8.20
C SER A 415 -24.04 -9.31 8.48
N SER A 416 -24.52 -10.54 8.60
CA SER A 416 -25.93 -10.82 8.90
C SER A 416 -26.39 -10.27 10.25
N ASP A 417 -25.55 -10.41 11.29
CA ASP A 417 -25.86 -9.90 12.62
C ASP A 417 -25.84 -8.37 12.66
N PHE A 418 -24.85 -7.79 11.95
CA PHE A 418 -24.74 -6.34 11.81
C PHE A 418 -25.97 -5.75 11.11
N ILE A 419 -26.35 -6.26 9.95
CA ILE A 419 -27.51 -5.80 9.18
C ILE A 419 -28.80 -5.95 9.97
N LYS A 420 -28.98 -7.08 10.69
CA LYS A 420 -30.16 -7.29 11.54
C LYS A 420 -30.32 -6.23 12.62
N LYS A 421 -29.21 -5.78 13.20
CA LYS A 421 -29.19 -4.74 14.26
C LYS A 421 -29.30 -3.34 13.67
N HIS A 422 -28.77 -3.09 12.47
CA HIS A 422 -28.60 -1.78 11.85
C HIS A 422 -29.26 -1.74 10.46
N ARG A 423 -30.59 -1.80 10.45
CA ARG A 423 -31.41 -1.95 9.23
C ARG A 423 -31.25 -0.82 8.21
N GLN A 424 -30.75 0.35 8.63
CA GLN A 424 -30.41 1.45 7.73
C GLN A 424 -29.32 1.08 6.70
N TYR A 425 -28.60 -0.02 6.94
CA TYR A 425 -27.59 -0.56 6.03
C TYR A 425 -28.04 -1.82 5.28
N GLU A 426 -29.34 -2.12 5.25
CA GLU A 426 -29.86 -3.34 4.60
C GLU A 426 -29.49 -3.45 3.12
N ILE A 427 -29.36 -2.32 2.41
CA ILE A 427 -28.91 -2.29 1.01
C ILE A 427 -27.46 -2.77 0.82
N PHE A 428 -26.63 -2.77 1.89
CA PHE A 428 -25.26 -3.28 1.84
C PHE A 428 -25.16 -4.81 1.97
N ALA A 429 -26.24 -5.49 2.38
CA ALA A 429 -26.21 -6.92 2.67
C ALA A 429 -25.64 -7.80 1.54
N PRO A 430 -25.91 -7.54 0.24
CA PRO A 430 -25.33 -8.34 -0.84
C PRO A 430 -23.83 -8.08 -1.07
N TYR A 431 -23.27 -7.00 -0.51
CA TYR A 431 -21.95 -6.47 -0.86
C TYR A 431 -20.95 -6.50 0.29
N ILE A 432 -21.36 -6.89 1.51
CA ILE A 432 -20.46 -7.04 2.66
C ILE A 432 -20.44 -8.50 3.14
N LYS A 433 -19.23 -9.03 3.30
CA LYS A 433 -18.98 -10.40 3.74
C LYS A 433 -18.66 -10.45 5.21
N ASP A 434 -18.84 -11.61 5.80
CA ASP A 434 -18.28 -11.92 7.11
C ASP A 434 -16.76 -11.80 7.08
N ARG A 435 -16.20 -11.27 8.15
CA ARG A 435 -14.77 -11.21 8.35
C ARG A 435 -14.43 -11.88 9.67
N PRO A 436 -14.03 -13.15 9.63
CA PRO A 436 -13.60 -13.88 10.81
C PRO A 436 -12.33 -13.26 11.38
N SER A 437 -12.08 -13.49 12.64
CA SER A 437 -10.80 -13.17 13.26
C SER A 437 -9.81 -14.30 12.99
N GLU A 438 -8.94 -14.08 12.03
CA GLU A 438 -7.88 -15.04 11.68
C GLU A 438 -6.65 -14.89 12.61
N PRO A 439 -5.83 -15.93 12.78
CA PRO A 439 -4.59 -15.82 13.51
C PRO A 439 -3.56 -14.97 12.76
N TRP A 440 -2.62 -14.37 13.50
CA TRP A 440 -1.42 -13.78 12.93
C TRP A 440 -0.66 -14.82 12.10
N THR A 441 -0.20 -14.44 10.92
CA THR A 441 0.33 -15.37 9.93
C THR A 441 1.48 -14.74 9.18
N GLU A 442 2.66 -15.34 9.30
CA GLU A 442 3.83 -14.93 8.54
C GLU A 442 3.71 -15.36 7.08
N PHE A 443 4.02 -14.41 6.20
CA PHE A 443 4.19 -14.62 4.75
C PHE A 443 5.60 -14.20 4.35
N THR A 444 6.30 -15.14 3.72
CA THR A 444 7.66 -14.97 3.22
C THR A 444 7.65 -15.14 1.71
N ILE A 445 8.57 -14.47 1.02
CA ILE A 445 8.76 -14.66 -0.42
C ILE A 445 8.98 -16.14 -0.76
N ASP A 446 8.41 -16.60 -1.88
CA ASP A 446 8.49 -18.00 -2.31
C ASP A 446 9.54 -18.19 -3.43
N ASP A 447 10.64 -18.86 -3.10
CA ASP A 447 11.69 -19.22 -4.04
C ASP A 447 11.51 -20.63 -4.65
N SER A 448 10.50 -21.39 -4.23
CA SER A 448 10.37 -22.81 -4.58
C SER A 448 10.20 -23.03 -6.08
N TYR A 449 9.53 -22.12 -6.81
CA TYR A 449 9.36 -22.24 -8.24
C TYR A 449 10.42 -21.50 -9.07
N SER A 450 11.32 -20.76 -8.44
CA SER A 450 12.50 -20.16 -9.10
C SER A 450 13.57 -21.17 -9.45
N LYS A 451 13.57 -22.34 -8.80
CA LYS A 451 14.55 -23.42 -8.99
C LYS A 451 14.24 -24.37 -10.14
N GLY A 452 13.19 -24.10 -10.93
CA GLY A 452 12.60 -25.03 -11.91
C GLY A 452 13.16 -25.00 -13.34
N THR A 453 14.31 -24.36 -13.66
CA THR A 453 14.89 -24.39 -15.01
C THR A 453 16.42 -24.36 -15.01
N THR A 454 17.06 -25.38 -14.40
CA THR A 454 18.42 -25.72 -14.76
C THR A 454 18.74 -27.18 -14.39
N LYS A 455 18.32 -28.12 -15.23
CA LYS A 455 19.00 -29.41 -15.40
C LYS A 455 18.55 -30.05 -16.71
N SER A 456 19.06 -29.53 -17.82
CA SER A 456 19.32 -30.34 -18.99
C SER A 456 20.84 -30.34 -19.15
N LYS A 457 21.50 -31.29 -18.48
CA LYS A 457 22.88 -31.67 -18.83
C LYS A 457 22.81 -32.50 -20.12
N GLY A 458 22.80 -31.82 -21.25
CA GLY A 458 23.20 -32.40 -22.54
C GLY A 458 24.69 -32.72 -22.45
N LYS A 459 25.02 -34.00 -22.26
CA LYS A 459 26.37 -34.51 -22.53
C LYS A 459 26.68 -34.32 -24.01
N PHE A 460 27.35 -33.24 -24.35
CA PHE A 460 28.05 -33.16 -25.64
C PHE A 460 29.35 -33.95 -25.55
N ARG A 461 29.39 -35.07 -26.25
CA ARG A 461 30.57 -35.88 -26.46
C ARG A 461 31.48 -35.17 -27.47
N LEU A 462 32.59 -34.59 -27.00
CA LEU A 462 33.68 -34.10 -27.87
C LEU A 462 34.41 -35.28 -28.50
N THR A 463 34.24 -35.46 -29.77
CA THR A 463 35.15 -36.28 -30.61
C THR A 463 36.38 -35.43 -30.93
N LYS A 464 37.54 -35.93 -30.50
CA LYS A 464 38.87 -35.44 -30.90
C LYS A 464 39.14 -35.78 -32.37
N LYS A 465 39.51 -34.78 -33.18
CA LYS A 465 40.46 -34.94 -34.33
C LYS A 465 41.10 -33.56 -34.58
N GLY A 466 42.37 -33.43 -34.42
CA GLY A 466 43.42 -33.52 -35.41
C GLY A 466 44.18 -32.18 -35.42
N LYS A 467 45.47 -32.24 -35.02
CA LYS A 467 46.51 -31.22 -35.11
C LYS A 467 46.68 -30.61 -36.50
N LYS A 468 47.04 -29.31 -36.61
CA LYS A 468 48.28 -28.85 -37.23
C LYS A 468 48.55 -27.39 -36.97
N ASN A 469 49.86 -27.16 -36.74
CA ASN A 469 50.59 -25.90 -36.52
C ASN A 469 50.39 -24.89 -37.69
N ASP A 470 50.48 -23.59 -37.42
CA ASP A 470 51.69 -22.84 -37.80
C ASP A 470 51.70 -21.41 -37.26
N LYS A 471 52.89 -20.96 -37.13
CA LYS A 471 53.60 -19.88 -36.49
C LYS A 471 53.28 -18.45 -36.96
N THR A 472 53.50 -17.53 -36.01
CA THR A 472 54.22 -16.25 -36.06
C THR A 472 53.65 -15.08 -36.87
N LYS A 473 53.42 -13.97 -36.20
CA LYS A 473 54.28 -12.79 -36.17
C LYS A 473 53.73 -11.62 -35.34
N THR A 474 54.57 -11.25 -34.43
CA THR A 474 54.68 -9.98 -33.70
C THR A 474 54.75 -8.77 -34.63
N MET A 475 54.10 -7.67 -34.27
CA MET A 475 54.77 -6.32 -34.38
C MET A 475 54.09 -5.32 -33.47
N LYS A 476 54.99 -4.67 -32.74
CA LYS A 476 54.84 -3.50 -31.83
C LYS A 476 54.75 -2.19 -32.64
N HIS A 477 54.39 -1.17 -31.90
CA HIS A 477 54.66 0.27 -31.96
C HIS A 477 53.40 1.13 -32.20
N LYS A 478 53.22 2.30 -31.62
CA LYS A 478 53.95 3.13 -30.64
C LYS A 478 52.93 4.17 -30.20
N GLU A 479 53.14 4.68 -29.02
CA GLU A 479 52.68 5.96 -28.47
C GLU A 479 52.79 7.12 -29.44
N ASP A 480 51.89 8.11 -29.27
CA ASP A 480 52.37 9.48 -29.10
C ASP A 480 51.23 10.35 -28.51
N LYS A 481 51.71 11.15 -27.59
CA LYS A 481 51.11 12.24 -26.81
C LYS A 481 50.98 13.50 -27.70
N GLU A 482 50.15 14.39 -27.20
CA GLU A 482 50.34 15.87 -27.00
C GLU A 482 48.99 16.55 -27.13
N ASP A 483 48.48 17.11 -26.11
CA ASP A 483 48.72 18.39 -25.39
C ASP A 483 48.05 19.62 -26.03
N LYS A 484 47.39 20.33 -25.13
CA LYS A 484 47.16 21.79 -25.02
C LYS A 484 45.84 22.39 -25.51
N GLU A 485 45.14 22.88 -24.51
CA GLU A 485 44.96 24.31 -24.09
C GLU A 485 44.18 25.16 -25.12
N ASP A 486 43.25 25.90 -24.82
CA ASP A 486 42.96 26.96 -23.84
C ASP A 486 41.66 27.71 -24.18
N LYS A 487 41.02 28.18 -23.11
CA LYS A 487 40.32 29.48 -22.93
C LYS A 487 39.03 29.82 -23.66
N GLU A 488 38.12 30.13 -22.87
CA GLU A 488 37.51 31.37 -22.35
C GLU A 488 36.26 31.90 -23.06
N GLU A 489 35.35 32.28 -22.20
CA GLU A 489 34.40 33.41 -22.22
C GLU A 489 33.25 33.42 -23.24
N ILE A 490 32.05 33.33 -22.81
CA ILE A 490 31.15 34.34 -22.18
C ILE A 490 29.99 33.61 -21.49
#